data_9b792d0ac8a4edb8544c3b5bd7bb4ac0
#
_entry.id   9b792d0ac8a4edb8544c3b5bd7bb4ac0
#
_cell.length_a   1.000
_cell.length_b   1.000
_cell.length_c   1.000
_cell.angle_alpha   90.00
_cell.angle_beta   90.00
_cell.angle_gamma   90.00
#
_symmetry.space_group_name_H-M   'P 1'
#
loop_
_entity.id
_entity.type
_entity.pdbx_description
1 polymer ?
#
loop_
_entity_poly.entity_id
_entity_poly.type
_entity_poly.pdbx_seq_one_letter_code
_entity_poly.pdbx_strand_id
1 'polypeptide(L)'
;RRSSDLPRGEVNYALEGAVFMAGASIQWLRDEMKLISDAFDSEYFATKVKDTNGVYVVPAFTGLGAPYWDPYARGAIFGLTRGVNSNHIIRATLESIAYQTRDVLEAMQADSGIRLHALRVDGGAVANNFLMQFQSDILGTRVERPEVREVTALGAAYLAGLAVGFWQNLDELQEKAVIEREFRPGI
;
A
#
# COMPACT_ATOMS: atom_id res chain seq x y z
N ARG A 1 -4.42 18.45 5.78
CA ARG A 1 -3.63 19.11 4.72
C ARG A 1 -2.20 19.31 5.21
N ARG A 2 -1.21 18.85 4.46
CA ARG A 2 0.21 19.19 4.69
C ARG A 2 0.68 20.15 3.61
N SER A 3 1.53 21.08 3.97
CA SER A 3 2.26 21.94 3.04
C SER A 3 3.68 21.43 2.90
N SER A 4 4.24 21.50 1.69
CA SER A 4 5.66 21.30 1.44
C SER A 4 6.23 22.56 0.78
N ASP A 5 7.37 23.04 1.29
CA ASP A 5 8.10 24.15 0.69
C ASP A 5 8.95 23.61 -0.46
N LEU A 6 8.73 24.12 -1.66
CA LEU A 6 9.54 23.85 -2.83
C LEU A 6 10.71 24.84 -2.93
N PRO A 7 11.78 24.49 -3.71
CA PRO A 7 12.96 25.34 -3.86
C PRO A 7 12.63 26.66 -4.51
N ARG A 8 11.89 27.53 -4.23
CA ARG A 8 11.54 28.88 -4.70
C ARG A 8 10.48 29.55 -3.86
N GLY A 9 10.17 28.97 -2.65
CA GLY A 9 9.12 29.48 -1.78
C GLY A 9 7.70 29.20 -2.26
N GLU A 10 7.53 28.32 -3.26
CA GLU A 10 6.21 27.80 -3.65
C GLU A 10 5.71 26.81 -2.61
N VAL A 11 4.45 26.95 -2.20
CA VAL A 11 3.81 26.07 -1.22
C VAL A 11 2.75 25.23 -1.93
N ASN A 12 2.94 23.91 -1.89
CA ASN A 12 1.93 22.95 -2.36
C ASN A 12 1.23 22.27 -1.18
N TYR A 13 -0.06 22.00 -1.33
CA TYR A 13 -0.85 21.30 -0.34
C TYR A 13 -1.13 19.88 -0.82
N ALA A 14 -0.94 18.90 0.06
CA ALA A 14 -1.27 17.52 -0.19
C ALA A 14 -2.25 16.98 0.87
N LEU A 15 -3.15 16.09 0.44
CA LEU A 15 -3.89 15.23 1.35
C LEU A 15 -3.02 14.04 1.73
N GLU A 16 -3.12 13.60 2.97
CA GLU A 16 -2.48 12.40 3.46
C GLU A 16 -3.51 11.54 4.19
N GLY A 17 -3.53 10.26 3.88
CA GLY A 17 -4.26 9.24 4.59
C GLY A 17 -3.31 8.16 5.09
N ALA A 18 -3.61 7.52 6.22
CA ALA A 18 -2.78 6.50 6.81
C ALA A 18 -3.53 5.18 6.96
N VAL A 19 -2.94 4.08 6.46
CA VAL A 19 -3.32 2.71 6.76
C VAL A 19 -2.39 2.21 7.86
N PHE A 20 -2.93 1.97 9.08
CA PHE A 20 -2.10 1.64 10.25
C PHE A 20 -1.46 0.26 10.14
N MET A 21 -2.16 -0.71 9.54
CA MET A 21 -1.76 -2.10 9.47
C MET A 21 -1.63 -2.58 8.02
N ALA A 22 -0.57 -2.14 7.33
CA ALA A 22 -0.20 -2.65 6.01
C ALA A 22 0.91 -3.72 6.13
N GLY A 23 2.18 -3.38 5.93
CA GLY A 23 3.31 -4.30 6.07
C GLY A 23 3.38 -4.96 7.46
N ALA A 24 2.93 -4.27 8.51
CA ALA A 24 2.84 -4.83 9.86
C ALA A 24 1.90 -6.05 9.96
N SER A 25 0.88 -6.14 9.10
CA SER A 25 0.01 -7.33 9.05
C SER A 25 0.75 -8.56 8.51
N ILE A 26 1.67 -8.37 7.57
CA ILE A 26 2.52 -9.45 7.05
C ILE A 26 3.56 -9.87 8.10
N GLN A 27 4.12 -8.90 8.82
CA GLN A 27 5.01 -9.18 9.96
C GLN A 27 4.28 -9.99 11.04
N TRP A 28 3.05 -9.63 11.35
CA TRP A 28 2.21 -10.37 12.29
C TRP A 28 1.99 -11.83 11.87
N LEU A 29 1.74 -12.11 10.58
CA LEU A 29 1.66 -13.48 10.07
C LEU A 29 2.95 -14.26 10.30
N ARG A 30 4.11 -13.60 10.17
CA ARG A 30 5.43 -14.19 10.36
C ARG A 30 5.79 -14.35 11.85
N ASP A 31 5.69 -13.25 12.60
CA ASP A 31 6.31 -13.15 13.92
C ASP A 31 5.42 -13.71 15.03
N GLU A 32 4.10 -13.51 14.96
CA GLU A 32 3.16 -13.93 15.99
C GLU A 32 2.38 -15.20 15.59
N MET A 33 1.83 -15.22 14.38
CA MET A 33 1.03 -16.35 13.91
C MET A 33 1.88 -17.52 13.43
N LYS A 34 3.18 -17.30 13.09
CA LYS A 34 4.10 -18.31 12.56
C LYS A 34 3.56 -19.06 11.33
N LEU A 35 2.75 -18.39 10.51
CA LEU A 35 2.15 -18.95 9.31
C LEU A 35 3.07 -18.88 8.08
N ILE A 36 4.06 -17.98 8.11
CA ILE A 36 5.10 -17.81 7.10
C ILE A 36 6.45 -17.66 7.79
N SER A 37 7.53 -18.01 7.10
CA SER A 37 8.89 -17.85 7.62
C SER A 37 9.53 -16.54 7.19
N ASP A 38 9.17 -16.07 6.00
CA ASP A 38 9.60 -14.79 5.44
C ASP A 38 8.38 -14.01 4.88
N ALA A 39 8.47 -12.69 4.84
CA ALA A 39 7.42 -11.86 4.29
C ALA A 39 7.14 -12.16 2.79
N PHE A 40 8.17 -12.54 2.04
CA PHE A 40 8.06 -12.93 0.63
C PHE A 40 7.24 -14.21 0.43
N ASP A 41 7.23 -15.12 1.41
CA ASP A 41 6.43 -16.35 1.36
C ASP A 41 4.92 -16.06 1.24
N SER A 42 4.48 -14.89 1.67
CA SER A 42 3.06 -14.51 1.68
C SER A 42 2.44 -14.54 0.29
N GLU A 43 3.16 -14.12 -0.75
CA GLU A 43 2.68 -14.20 -2.14
C GLU A 43 2.50 -15.67 -2.57
N TYR A 44 3.50 -16.50 -2.31
CA TYR A 44 3.46 -17.92 -2.66
C TYR A 44 2.27 -18.64 -2.04
N PHE A 45 2.06 -18.46 -0.74
CA PHE A 45 0.97 -19.13 -0.04
C PHE A 45 -0.41 -18.57 -0.41
N ALA A 46 -0.54 -17.25 -0.61
CA ALA A 46 -1.79 -16.64 -1.04
C ALA A 46 -2.24 -17.14 -2.43
N THR A 47 -1.30 -17.44 -3.33
CA THR A 47 -1.59 -17.95 -4.68
C THR A 47 -1.89 -19.46 -4.72
N LYS A 48 -1.72 -20.20 -3.61
CA LYS A 48 -2.09 -21.63 -3.52
C LYS A 48 -3.59 -21.86 -3.39
N VAL A 49 -4.36 -20.84 -3.12
CA VAL A 49 -5.82 -20.90 -3.03
C VAL A 49 -6.46 -19.97 -4.05
N LYS A 50 -7.62 -20.36 -4.58
CA LYS A 50 -8.32 -19.60 -5.62
C LYS A 50 -8.87 -18.27 -5.08
N ASP A 51 -9.38 -18.30 -3.85
CA ASP A 51 -9.99 -17.18 -3.14
C ASP A 51 -9.77 -17.34 -1.63
N THR A 52 -10.35 -16.47 -0.82
CA THR A 52 -10.26 -16.53 0.64
C THR A 52 -11.20 -17.55 1.29
N ASN A 53 -12.02 -18.25 0.49
CA ASN A 53 -13.08 -19.14 0.98
C ASN A 53 -14.01 -18.46 2.00
N GLY A 54 -14.31 -17.17 1.78
CA GLY A 54 -15.15 -16.35 2.64
C GLY A 54 -14.47 -15.83 3.91
N VAL A 55 -13.15 -16.01 4.05
CA VAL A 55 -12.41 -15.45 5.19
C VAL A 55 -12.10 -13.98 4.92
N TYR A 56 -12.33 -13.16 5.94
CA TYR A 56 -11.94 -11.75 5.98
C TYR A 56 -11.12 -11.48 7.24
N VAL A 57 -10.05 -10.71 7.09
CA VAL A 57 -9.20 -10.23 8.19
C VAL A 57 -9.40 -8.74 8.34
N VAL A 58 -9.72 -8.29 9.55
CA VAL A 58 -9.72 -6.87 9.92
C VAL A 58 -8.49 -6.63 10.79
N PRO A 59 -7.40 -6.05 10.30
CA PRO A 59 -6.15 -5.95 11.05
C PRO A 59 -6.12 -4.68 11.92
N ALA A 60 -7.15 -4.45 12.73
CA ALA A 60 -7.24 -3.30 13.63
C ALA A 60 -6.43 -3.51 14.92
N PHE A 61 -5.15 -3.92 14.82
CA PHE A 61 -4.32 -4.26 15.98
C PHE A 61 -4.03 -3.06 16.88
N THR A 62 -4.02 -1.85 16.30
CA THR A 62 -3.83 -0.58 17.01
C THR A 62 -5.02 0.37 16.81
N GLY A 63 -6.21 -0.17 16.57
CA GLY A 63 -7.39 0.58 16.19
C GLY A 63 -7.50 0.80 14.68
N LEU A 64 -8.54 1.52 14.27
CA LEU A 64 -8.80 1.93 12.89
C LEU A 64 -8.52 3.44 12.71
N GLY A 65 -7.78 3.77 11.67
CA GLY A 65 -7.55 5.14 11.23
C GLY A 65 -8.68 5.66 10.34
N ALA A 66 -8.33 6.55 9.41
CA ALA A 66 -9.28 7.06 8.43
C ALA A 66 -9.88 5.92 7.57
N PRO A 67 -11.19 5.99 7.21
CA PRO A 67 -12.17 7.02 7.57
C PRO A 67 -12.90 6.79 8.90
N TYR A 68 -12.60 5.69 9.61
CA TYR A 68 -13.39 5.19 10.76
C TYR A 68 -13.08 5.89 12.07
N TRP A 69 -11.82 6.23 12.32
CA TRP A 69 -11.31 6.91 13.51
C TRP A 69 -11.71 6.24 14.84
N ASP A 70 -11.66 4.89 14.88
CA ASP A 70 -11.95 4.10 16.07
C ASP A 70 -10.67 3.53 16.70
N PRO A 71 -10.10 4.19 17.75
CA PRO A 71 -8.89 3.74 18.43
C PRO A 71 -9.12 2.48 19.29
N TYR A 72 -10.38 2.13 19.56
CA TYR A 72 -10.75 0.97 20.39
C TYR A 72 -11.05 -0.28 19.59
N ALA A 73 -11.23 -0.18 18.27
CA ALA A 73 -11.35 -1.32 17.40
C ALA A 73 -10.17 -2.29 17.58
N ARG A 74 -10.43 -3.58 17.48
CA ARG A 74 -9.41 -4.64 17.52
C ARG A 74 -9.54 -5.55 16.32
N GLY A 75 -8.43 -6.22 15.99
CA GLY A 75 -8.38 -7.17 14.89
C GLY A 75 -9.38 -8.29 15.04
N ALA A 76 -9.91 -8.75 13.91
CA ALA A 76 -10.85 -9.87 13.85
C ALA A 76 -10.64 -10.70 12.59
N ILE A 77 -10.96 -11.99 12.67
CA ILE A 77 -11.03 -12.90 11.53
C ILE A 77 -12.44 -13.43 11.44
N PHE A 78 -13.09 -13.24 10.31
CA PHE A 78 -14.45 -13.67 10.03
C PHE A 78 -14.49 -14.78 8.97
N GLY A 79 -15.59 -15.55 8.92
CA GLY A 79 -15.83 -16.52 7.87
C GLY A 79 -15.08 -17.84 8.03
N LEU A 80 -14.60 -18.17 9.23
CA LEU A 80 -13.91 -19.43 9.49
C LEU A 80 -14.89 -20.62 9.38
N THR A 81 -14.57 -21.55 8.50
CA THR A 81 -15.24 -22.83 8.33
C THR A 81 -14.21 -23.96 8.40
N ARG A 82 -14.67 -25.23 8.46
CA ARG A 82 -13.78 -26.40 8.43
C ARG A 82 -12.91 -26.48 7.17
N GLY A 83 -13.32 -25.85 6.07
CA GLY A 83 -12.57 -25.83 4.80
C GLY A 83 -11.46 -24.76 4.74
N VAL A 84 -11.36 -23.90 5.75
CA VAL A 84 -10.34 -22.85 5.81
C VAL A 84 -9.01 -23.43 6.29
N ASN A 85 -7.92 -23.04 5.61
CA ASN A 85 -6.55 -23.38 6.01
C ASN A 85 -5.69 -22.09 6.08
N SER A 86 -4.41 -22.24 6.46
CA SER A 86 -3.47 -21.12 6.60
C SER A 86 -3.34 -20.24 5.36
N ASN A 87 -3.38 -20.85 4.15
CA ASN A 87 -3.26 -20.09 2.90
C ASN A 87 -4.43 -19.12 2.69
N HIS A 88 -5.65 -19.49 3.11
CA HIS A 88 -6.80 -18.59 3.05
C HIS A 88 -6.64 -17.41 4.02
N ILE A 89 -6.09 -17.65 5.22
CA ILE A 89 -5.81 -16.58 6.20
C ILE A 89 -4.72 -15.64 5.69
N ILE A 90 -3.63 -16.20 5.12
CA ILE A 90 -2.54 -15.39 4.53
C ILE A 90 -3.08 -14.52 3.40
N ARG A 91 -3.86 -15.11 2.49
CA ARG A 91 -4.48 -14.38 1.38
C ARG A 91 -5.43 -13.30 1.87
N ALA A 92 -6.33 -13.60 2.80
CA ALA A 92 -7.26 -12.64 3.38
C ALA A 92 -6.53 -11.48 4.08
N THR A 93 -5.38 -11.75 4.70
CA THR A 93 -4.53 -10.70 5.29
C THR A 93 -3.93 -9.78 4.22
N LEU A 94 -3.45 -10.31 3.10
CA LEU A 94 -2.99 -9.48 1.99
C LEU A 94 -4.13 -8.66 1.38
N GLU A 95 -5.28 -9.29 1.13
CA GLU A 95 -6.47 -8.60 0.60
C GLU A 95 -6.95 -7.49 1.55
N SER A 96 -6.82 -7.66 2.87
CA SER A 96 -7.20 -6.65 3.86
C SER A 96 -6.39 -5.34 3.73
N ILE A 97 -5.15 -5.43 3.31
CA ILE A 97 -4.30 -4.24 3.05
C ILE A 97 -4.89 -3.44 1.88
N ALA A 98 -5.30 -4.13 0.82
CA ALA A 98 -5.89 -3.51 -0.34
C ALA A 98 -7.27 -2.87 -0.04
N TYR A 99 -8.10 -3.53 0.78
CA TYR A 99 -9.38 -2.97 1.22
C TYR A 99 -9.18 -1.68 2.02
N GLN A 100 -8.29 -1.68 3.01
CA GLN A 100 -7.99 -0.48 3.80
C GLN A 100 -7.45 0.67 2.93
N THR A 101 -6.57 0.35 1.97
CA THR A 101 -6.05 1.34 1.03
C THR A 101 -7.16 1.93 0.18
N ARG A 102 -8.11 1.12 -0.27
CA ARG A 102 -9.29 1.59 -1.00
C ARG A 102 -10.13 2.54 -0.17
N ASP A 103 -10.47 2.18 1.06
CA ASP A 103 -11.29 3.02 1.95
C ASP A 103 -10.66 4.41 2.14
N VAL A 104 -9.36 4.46 2.38
CA VAL A 104 -8.62 5.72 2.54
C VAL A 104 -8.62 6.54 1.24
N LEU A 105 -8.36 5.91 0.10
CA LEU A 105 -8.31 6.60 -1.20
C LEU A 105 -9.69 7.09 -1.64
N GLU A 106 -10.76 6.33 -1.38
CA GLU A 106 -12.13 6.77 -1.64
C GLU A 106 -12.49 8.01 -0.79
N ALA A 107 -12.13 8.01 0.50
CA ALA A 107 -12.29 9.18 1.36
C ALA A 107 -11.49 10.39 0.86
N MET A 108 -10.23 10.19 0.47
CA MET A 108 -9.38 11.26 -0.08
C MET A 108 -9.93 11.82 -1.39
N GLN A 109 -10.47 10.98 -2.28
CA GLN A 109 -11.10 11.43 -3.52
C GLN A 109 -12.40 12.22 -3.24
N ALA A 110 -13.20 11.76 -2.27
CA ALA A 110 -14.41 12.47 -1.85
C ALA A 110 -14.10 13.86 -1.27
N ASP A 111 -13.05 13.97 -0.45
CA ASP A 111 -12.64 15.21 0.19
C ASP A 111 -11.99 16.20 -0.79
N SER A 112 -11.21 15.71 -1.74
CA SER A 112 -10.46 16.56 -2.68
C SER A 112 -11.21 16.88 -3.95
N GLY A 113 -12.15 16.03 -4.37
CA GLY A 113 -12.75 16.06 -5.70
C GLY A 113 -11.80 15.61 -6.82
N ILE A 114 -10.59 15.15 -6.49
CA ILE A 114 -9.57 14.72 -7.45
C ILE A 114 -9.70 13.22 -7.69
N ARG A 115 -9.89 12.83 -8.95
CA ARG A 115 -9.94 11.42 -9.34
C ARG A 115 -8.53 10.83 -9.42
N LEU A 116 -8.36 9.65 -8.83
CA LEU A 116 -7.12 8.89 -8.94
C LEU A 116 -6.98 8.27 -10.34
N HIS A 117 -5.91 8.59 -11.06
CA HIS A 117 -5.60 8.04 -12.38
C HIS A 117 -4.60 6.89 -12.33
N ALA A 118 -3.70 6.90 -11.35
CA ALA A 118 -2.74 5.86 -11.07
C ALA A 118 -2.35 5.92 -9.59
N LEU A 119 -2.08 4.77 -8.99
CA LEU A 119 -1.49 4.66 -7.67
C LEU A 119 -0.01 4.28 -7.82
N ARG A 120 0.88 5.19 -7.46
CA ARG A 120 2.31 4.88 -7.31
C ARG A 120 2.58 4.32 -5.93
N VAL A 121 3.32 3.23 -5.88
CA VAL A 121 3.56 2.47 -4.66
C VAL A 121 5.04 2.34 -4.35
N ASP A 122 5.40 2.28 -3.05
CA ASP A 122 6.77 2.08 -2.60
C ASP A 122 6.85 1.23 -1.32
N GLY A 123 8.07 0.95 -0.86
CA GLY A 123 8.35 0.18 0.34
C GLY A 123 8.36 -1.34 0.13
N GLY A 124 8.61 -2.10 1.20
CA GLY A 124 8.84 -3.54 1.12
C GLY A 124 7.66 -4.37 0.64
N ALA A 125 6.43 -3.99 1.01
CA ALA A 125 5.22 -4.74 0.66
C ALA A 125 4.92 -4.75 -0.85
N VAL A 126 5.41 -3.75 -1.61
CA VAL A 126 5.16 -3.64 -3.05
C VAL A 126 5.86 -4.69 -3.89
N ALA A 127 6.81 -5.43 -3.29
CA ALA A 127 7.44 -6.59 -3.93
C ALA A 127 6.45 -7.72 -4.21
N ASN A 128 5.36 -7.80 -3.44
CA ASN A 128 4.33 -8.82 -3.57
C ASN A 128 3.42 -8.51 -4.77
N ASN A 129 3.55 -9.30 -5.85
CA ASN A 129 2.79 -9.08 -7.09
C ASN A 129 1.31 -9.40 -6.94
N PHE A 130 0.96 -10.39 -6.09
CA PHE A 130 -0.44 -10.71 -5.80
C PHE A 130 -1.12 -9.50 -5.15
N LEU A 131 -0.49 -8.91 -4.13
CA LEU A 131 -1.04 -7.73 -3.46
C LEU A 131 -1.18 -6.55 -4.42
N MET A 132 -0.18 -6.29 -5.27
CA MET A 132 -0.22 -5.19 -6.24
C MET A 132 -1.30 -5.38 -7.30
N GLN A 133 -1.48 -6.60 -7.81
CA GLN A 133 -2.56 -6.89 -8.74
C GLN A 133 -3.92 -6.74 -8.08
N PHE A 134 -4.11 -7.34 -6.89
CA PHE A 134 -5.35 -7.22 -6.15
C PHE A 134 -5.68 -5.76 -5.79
N GLN A 135 -4.66 -4.96 -5.44
CA GLN A 135 -4.81 -3.52 -5.20
C GLN A 135 -5.32 -2.80 -6.46
N SER A 136 -4.77 -3.12 -7.63
CA SER A 136 -5.23 -2.56 -8.90
C SER A 136 -6.68 -2.95 -9.21
N ASP A 137 -7.02 -4.23 -9.01
CA ASP A 137 -8.35 -4.76 -9.25
C ASP A 137 -9.40 -4.08 -8.36
N ILE A 138 -9.14 -3.98 -7.05
CA ILE A 138 -10.10 -3.44 -6.09
C ILE A 138 -10.29 -1.92 -6.23
N LEU A 139 -9.26 -1.20 -6.69
CA LEU A 139 -9.34 0.25 -6.96
C LEU A 139 -9.93 0.58 -8.34
N GLY A 140 -9.97 -0.38 -9.26
CA GLY A 140 -10.29 -0.12 -10.67
C GLY A 140 -9.32 0.86 -11.33
N THR A 141 -8.08 0.92 -10.85
CA THR A 141 -7.06 1.89 -11.24
C THR A 141 -5.70 1.21 -11.35
N ARG A 142 -4.88 1.66 -12.32
CA ARG A 142 -3.53 1.10 -12.47
C ARG A 142 -2.67 1.39 -11.25
N VAL A 143 -1.85 0.41 -10.88
CA VAL A 143 -0.83 0.52 -9.84
C VAL A 143 0.55 0.50 -10.50
N GLU A 144 1.38 1.50 -10.21
CA GLU A 144 2.71 1.68 -10.78
C GLU A 144 3.77 1.43 -9.72
N ARG A 145 4.59 0.39 -9.91
CA ARG A 145 5.73 0.07 -9.05
C ARG A 145 7.01 0.63 -9.67
N PRO A 146 7.74 1.52 -8.97
CA PRO A 146 9.01 2.04 -9.46
C PRO A 146 10.12 0.99 -9.37
N GLU A 147 11.18 1.17 -10.17
CA GLU A 147 12.39 0.35 -10.11
C GLU A 147 13.09 0.51 -8.76
N VAL A 148 13.22 1.74 -8.28
CA VAL A 148 13.74 2.04 -6.95
C VAL A 148 12.58 2.04 -5.96
N ARG A 149 12.56 1.09 -5.02
CA ARG A 149 11.47 0.91 -4.06
C ARG A 149 11.61 1.74 -2.79
N GLU A 150 12.81 2.26 -2.52
CA GLU A 150 13.11 3.15 -1.38
C GLU A 150 12.95 4.62 -1.79
N VAL A 151 11.75 5.01 -2.20
CA VAL A 151 11.44 6.32 -2.78
C VAL A 151 11.66 7.46 -1.79
N THR A 152 11.45 7.22 -0.50
CA THR A 152 11.67 8.23 0.54
C THR A 152 13.15 8.64 0.64
N ALA A 153 14.06 7.67 0.66
CA ALA A 153 15.51 7.93 0.67
C ALA A 153 15.97 8.59 -0.63
N LEU A 154 15.43 8.13 -1.77
CA LEU A 154 15.70 8.71 -3.08
C LEU A 154 15.22 10.17 -3.16
N GLY A 155 14.04 10.47 -2.63
CA GLY A 155 13.50 11.83 -2.59
C GLY A 155 14.37 12.77 -1.76
N ALA A 156 14.86 12.32 -0.60
CA ALA A 156 15.80 13.11 0.21
C ALA A 156 17.12 13.38 -0.55
N ALA A 157 17.66 12.38 -1.26
CA ALA A 157 18.86 12.54 -2.10
C ALA A 157 18.62 13.52 -3.25
N TYR A 158 17.44 13.47 -3.88
CA TYR A 158 17.06 14.39 -4.94
C TYR A 158 16.98 15.84 -4.45
N LEU A 159 16.33 16.06 -3.31
CA LEU A 159 16.25 17.41 -2.72
C LEU A 159 17.63 17.95 -2.36
N ALA A 160 18.50 17.12 -1.77
CA ALA A 160 19.88 17.50 -1.47
C ALA A 160 20.66 17.85 -2.75
N GLY A 161 20.54 17.04 -3.80
CA GLY A 161 21.20 17.28 -5.08
C GLY A 161 20.73 18.56 -5.78
N LEU A 162 19.43 18.88 -5.73
CA LEU A 162 18.90 20.16 -6.20
C LEU A 162 19.47 21.34 -5.42
N ALA A 163 19.57 21.20 -4.09
CA ALA A 163 20.08 22.27 -3.23
C ALA A 163 21.55 22.63 -3.51
N VAL A 164 22.38 21.65 -3.90
CA VAL A 164 23.80 21.85 -4.24
C VAL A 164 24.06 22.00 -5.73
N GLY A 165 23.01 22.04 -6.56
CA GLY A 165 23.12 22.23 -8.02
C GLY A 165 23.61 20.99 -8.78
N PHE A 166 23.53 19.80 -8.20
CA PHE A 166 23.85 18.54 -8.88
C PHE A 166 22.82 18.24 -9.98
N TRP A 167 21.54 18.49 -9.72
CA TRP A 167 20.47 18.52 -10.71
C TRP A 167 19.96 19.95 -10.89
N GLN A 168 19.55 20.27 -12.12
CA GLN A 168 19.19 21.63 -12.47
C GLN A 168 17.76 22.00 -12.06
N ASN A 169 16.83 21.04 -12.12
CA ASN A 169 15.41 21.27 -11.88
C ASN A 169 14.67 19.95 -11.60
N LEU A 170 13.38 20.05 -11.29
CA LEU A 170 12.50 18.90 -11.02
C LEU A 170 12.20 18.08 -12.28
N ASP A 171 12.20 18.68 -13.46
CA ASP A 171 11.91 17.98 -14.73
C ASP A 171 12.99 16.93 -15.02
N GLU A 172 14.26 17.27 -14.77
CA GLU A 172 15.37 16.31 -14.87
C GLU A 172 15.18 15.10 -13.94
N LEU A 173 14.59 15.31 -12.77
CA LEU A 173 14.31 14.24 -11.82
C LEU A 173 13.11 13.37 -12.25
N GLN A 174 12.09 13.98 -12.86
CA GLN A 174 10.95 13.24 -13.39
C GLN A 174 11.34 12.25 -14.48
N GLU A 175 12.28 12.60 -15.35
CA GLU A 175 12.81 11.72 -16.38
C GLU A 175 13.54 10.50 -15.82
N LYS A 176 14.02 10.57 -14.58
CA LYS A 176 14.69 9.46 -13.86
C LYS A 176 13.73 8.52 -13.14
N ALA A 177 12.46 8.86 -13.07
CA ALA A 177 11.43 8.03 -12.42
C ALA A 177 11.01 6.88 -13.33
N VAL A 178 11.75 5.77 -13.27
CA VAL A 178 11.48 4.56 -14.07
C VAL A 178 10.45 3.70 -13.37
N ILE A 179 9.39 3.32 -14.10
CA ILE A 179 8.40 2.33 -13.66
C ILE A 179 8.91 0.94 -14.07
N GLU A 180 9.16 0.09 -13.06
CA GLU A 180 9.56 -1.31 -13.27
C GLU A 180 8.38 -2.14 -13.80
N ARG A 181 7.20 -1.93 -13.14
CA ARG A 181 6.01 -2.73 -13.47
C ARG A 181 4.73 -1.93 -13.26
N GLU A 182 3.80 -2.11 -14.19
CA GLU A 182 2.43 -1.61 -14.12
C GLU A 182 1.47 -2.79 -13.94
N PHE A 183 0.55 -2.67 -12.98
CA PHE A 183 -0.55 -3.59 -12.75
C PHE A 183 -1.84 -2.90 -13.19
N ARG A 184 -2.60 -3.54 -14.05
CA ARG A 184 -3.88 -3.01 -14.56
C ARG A 184 -5.03 -3.84 -14.04
N PRO A 185 -6.21 -3.21 -13.79
CA PRO A 185 -7.38 -3.94 -13.37
C PRO A 185 -7.72 -5.07 -14.36
N GLY A 186 -7.90 -6.28 -13.84
CA GLY A 186 -8.22 -7.49 -14.64
C GLY A 186 -9.67 -7.95 -14.51
N ILE A 187 -10.48 -7.23 -13.72
CA ILE A 187 -11.90 -7.47 -13.46
C ILE A 187 -12.73 -6.24 -13.73
#